data_de5cb4c12e0729eb9b6bc7109184efb6
#
_entry.id   de5cb4c12e0729eb9b6bc7109184efb6
#
_cell.length_a   1.000
_cell.length_b   1.000
_cell.length_c   1.000
_cell.angle_alpha   90.00
_cell.angle_beta   90.00
_cell.angle_gamma   90.00
#
_symmetry.space_group_name_H-M   'P 1'
#
loop_
_entity.id
_entity.type
_entity.pdbx_description
1 polymer ?
#
loop_
_entity_poly.entity_id
_entity_poly.type
_entity_poly.pdbx_seq_one_letter_code
_entity_poly.pdbx_strand_id
1 'polypeptide(L)'
;MAKHFAKSSASHTANLQPLSSEEATEKAPSLKDSVPSLGDTDMYVALNEEQVKANQLNDSSQSAEAPEEQADDLTVIAPLDSAELGEKEEAPVVLKKHQWWKIPAVLVGILALVYVGGAIFFNFFFMPQTSIYGKDYSLKPASDLQASRANEASNYSVQVSGNGVDLTIKASDIDLTYDAAGYAHDAISQQNPWMWPLEITRSRSLSPHATASYDTSKADALFNQRIEQAKESAQTLENNGITYDSSAKKFIFADDAIATRLSLEGVHKDLQTAFDNLSTTVQLGPESLISAEDLDTALKTANSYVASAVDLMLGDSAAYQLDQDTIASWIKFDENLSISFDTDAITKWVNETLAP
;
A
#
# COMPACT_ATOMS: atom_id res chain seq x y z
N MET A 1 24.02 5.37 74.84
CA MET A 1 24.79 6.57 74.39
C MET A 1 24.05 7.21 73.25
N ALA A 2 23.47 8.36 73.55
CA ALA A 2 22.75 9.21 72.60
C ALA A 2 23.72 10.05 71.79
N LYS A 3 23.38 10.31 70.51
CA LYS A 3 23.70 11.56 69.86
C LYS A 3 22.76 11.80 68.68
N HIS A 4 21.91 12.78 68.92
CA HIS A 4 21.28 13.68 67.96
C HIS A 4 22.08 14.06 66.74
N PHE A 5 21.44 14.23 65.60
CA PHE A 5 21.58 15.43 64.80
C PHE A 5 20.25 15.76 64.05
N ALA A 6 20.00 17.05 64.03
CA ALA A 6 18.73 17.69 63.76
C ALA A 6 18.55 18.06 62.27
N LYS A 7 17.27 18.11 61.84
CA LYS A 7 16.58 19.16 61.04
C LYS A 7 17.38 19.97 60.02
N SER A 8 16.89 19.94 58.75
CA SER A 8 16.70 21.17 57.99
C SER A 8 15.48 21.01 57.06
N SER A 9 14.42 21.73 57.44
CA SER A 9 13.27 22.04 56.58
C SER A 9 13.69 23.17 55.61
N ALA A 10 13.37 23.06 54.34
CA ALA A 10 13.20 24.20 53.47
C ALA A 10 12.03 23.93 52.54
N SER A 11 10.89 24.44 52.95
CA SER A 11 9.70 24.63 52.15
C SER A 11 9.97 25.74 51.12
N HIS A 12 9.90 25.42 49.81
CA HIS A 12 9.73 26.41 48.76
C HIS A 12 8.30 26.30 48.22
N THR A 13 7.43 27.12 48.77
CA THR A 13 6.13 27.46 48.21
C THR A 13 6.37 28.41 47.04
N ALA A 14 6.29 27.94 45.83
CA ALA A 14 6.15 28.77 44.65
C ALA A 14 4.70 29.15 44.44
N ASN A 15 4.45 30.44 44.62
CA ASN A 15 3.19 31.16 44.45
C ASN A 15 2.88 31.22 42.93
N LEU A 16 1.87 30.49 42.47
CA LEU A 16 1.30 30.63 41.14
C LEU A 16 0.07 31.53 41.23
N GLN A 17 0.21 32.78 40.78
CA GLN A 17 -0.90 33.68 40.50
C GLN A 17 -1.64 33.22 39.23
N PRO A 18 -2.97 33.34 39.16
CA PRO A 18 -3.73 33.07 37.97
C PRO A 18 -3.55 34.21 36.96
N LEU A 19 -3.11 33.90 35.76
CA LEU A 19 -3.09 34.80 34.60
C LEU A 19 -4.53 34.96 34.11
N SER A 20 -4.97 36.21 34.05
CA SER A 20 -6.25 36.66 33.52
C SER A 20 -6.37 36.31 32.03
N SER A 21 -7.55 35.80 31.70
CA SER A 21 -8.04 35.68 30.31
C SER A 21 -8.32 37.09 29.78
N GLU A 22 -7.45 37.56 28.88
CA GLU A 22 -7.81 38.54 27.84
C GLU A 22 -6.67 38.64 26.83
N GLU A 23 -7.05 38.68 25.54
CA GLU A 23 -6.25 38.91 24.35
C GLU A 23 -5.35 37.78 23.83
N ALA A 24 -5.92 36.99 22.91
CA ALA A 24 -5.36 36.71 21.60
C ALA A 24 -6.41 36.07 20.67
N THR A 25 -7.32 36.89 20.16
CA THR A 25 -8.05 36.57 18.94
C THR A 25 -7.09 36.77 17.77
N GLU A 26 -6.20 35.84 17.54
CA GLU A 26 -5.44 35.79 16.31
C GLU A 26 -6.12 34.82 15.34
N LYS A 27 -6.68 35.45 14.36
CA LYS A 27 -7.40 35.01 13.21
C LYS A 27 -6.69 33.85 12.51
N ALA A 28 -7.22 32.63 12.65
CA ALA A 28 -6.83 31.50 11.79
C ALA A 28 -7.08 31.87 10.32
N PRO A 29 -6.12 31.65 9.41
CA PRO A 29 -6.35 31.89 8.01
C PRO A 29 -7.35 30.85 7.48
N SER A 30 -8.37 31.39 6.82
CA SER A 30 -9.42 30.66 6.15
C SER A 30 -8.82 29.71 5.09
N LEU A 31 -9.16 28.42 5.19
CA LEU A 31 -8.81 27.33 4.26
C LEU A 31 -9.59 27.44 2.93
N LYS A 32 -9.76 28.66 2.38
CA LYS A 32 -10.48 28.88 1.12
C LYS A 32 -9.62 29.38 -0.06
N ASP A 33 -8.33 29.62 0.14
CA ASP A 33 -7.48 30.22 -0.90
C ASP A 33 -6.29 29.35 -1.32
N SER A 34 -6.47 28.04 -1.45
CA SER A 34 -5.46 27.19 -2.09
C SER A 34 -6.08 25.98 -2.80
N VAL A 35 -7.09 26.26 -3.63
CA VAL A 35 -7.42 25.36 -4.74
C VAL A 35 -6.81 26.01 -5.97
N PRO A 36 -5.77 25.44 -6.61
CA PRO A 36 -5.33 25.94 -7.91
C PRO A 36 -6.46 25.72 -8.89
N SER A 37 -6.94 26.83 -9.44
CA SER A 37 -7.86 26.90 -10.55
C SER A 37 -7.34 26.03 -11.69
N LEU A 38 -8.17 25.08 -12.15
CA LEU A 38 -8.05 24.38 -13.43
C LEU A 38 -8.12 25.46 -14.54
N GLY A 39 -6.98 25.98 -14.95
CA GLY A 39 -6.89 27.06 -15.94
C GLY A 39 -5.59 27.07 -16.74
N ASP A 40 -4.79 25.98 -16.75
CA ASP A 40 -3.59 25.89 -17.57
C ASP A 40 -3.71 24.83 -18.68
N THR A 41 -4.84 24.86 -19.41
CA THR A 41 -4.96 24.12 -20.68
C THR A 41 -4.31 24.88 -21.85
N ASP A 42 -3.97 26.16 -21.65
CA ASP A 42 -3.42 27.00 -22.73
C ASP A 42 -1.91 26.82 -22.95
N MET A 43 -1.18 26.22 -22.02
CA MET A 43 0.25 25.99 -22.19
C MET A 43 0.60 24.73 -22.99
N TYR A 44 -0.32 23.76 -23.09
CA TYR A 44 -0.11 22.56 -23.91
C TYR A 44 -0.48 22.78 -25.38
N VAL A 45 -1.31 23.78 -25.70
CA VAL A 45 -1.69 24.13 -27.07
C VAL A 45 -0.59 24.94 -27.76
N ALA A 46 0.14 25.78 -27.03
CA ALA A 46 1.21 26.63 -27.60
C ALA A 46 2.45 25.82 -28.08
N LEU A 47 2.73 24.67 -27.45
CA LEU A 47 3.85 23.80 -27.86
C LEU A 47 3.54 23.00 -29.14
N ASN A 48 2.27 22.76 -29.43
CA ASN A 48 1.88 22.06 -30.66
C ASN A 48 1.85 22.96 -31.90
N GLU A 49 1.61 24.27 -31.75
CA GLU A 49 1.59 25.19 -32.90
C GLU A 49 2.98 25.51 -33.42
N GLU A 50 4.02 25.51 -32.57
CA GLU A 50 5.39 25.74 -32.98
C GLU A 50 6.01 24.53 -33.70
N GLN A 51 5.63 23.31 -33.32
CA GLN A 51 6.03 22.08 -34.03
C GLN A 51 5.29 21.91 -35.36
N VAL A 52 4.07 22.37 -35.48
CA VAL A 52 3.33 22.34 -36.74
C VAL A 52 3.88 23.34 -37.74
N LYS A 53 4.33 24.52 -37.30
CA LYS A 53 5.00 25.51 -38.16
C LYS A 53 6.40 25.08 -38.61
N ALA A 54 7.14 24.33 -37.77
CA ALA A 54 8.45 23.79 -38.16
C ALA A 54 8.33 22.68 -39.22
N ASN A 55 7.27 21.87 -39.17
CA ASN A 55 7.02 20.84 -40.19
C ASN A 55 6.45 21.40 -41.52
N GLN A 56 5.76 22.54 -41.51
CA GLN A 56 5.27 23.17 -42.74
C GLN A 56 6.34 23.95 -43.51
N LEU A 57 7.45 24.32 -42.86
CA LEU A 57 8.56 25.01 -43.50
C LEU A 57 9.55 24.06 -44.21
N ASN A 58 9.44 22.73 -43.97
CA ASN A 58 10.32 21.75 -44.57
C ASN A 58 9.71 21.03 -45.79
N ASP A 59 8.42 21.32 -46.12
CA ASP A 59 7.70 20.68 -47.24
C ASP A 59 7.52 21.59 -48.45
N SER A 60 8.14 22.80 -48.44
CA SER A 60 8.00 23.80 -49.53
C SER A 60 9.25 24.03 -50.36
N SER A 61 10.24 23.14 -50.34
CA SER A 61 11.48 23.32 -51.09
C SER A 61 11.87 22.14 -52.00
N GLN A 62 10.92 21.33 -52.45
CA GLN A 62 11.17 20.38 -53.55
C GLN A 62 9.95 20.25 -54.45
N SER A 63 9.74 21.29 -55.30
CA SER A 63 8.92 21.18 -56.50
C SER A 63 9.34 22.29 -57.45
N ALA A 64 10.04 21.88 -58.48
CA ALA A 64 10.31 22.44 -59.81
C ALA A 64 11.64 21.80 -60.27
N GLU A 65 11.71 21.11 -61.36
CA GLU A 65 11.54 21.58 -62.73
C GLU A 65 11.48 20.37 -63.66
N ALA A 66 10.47 20.29 -64.45
CA ALA A 66 10.45 19.56 -65.70
C ALA A 66 10.87 20.51 -66.82
N PRO A 67 11.64 20.10 -67.78
CA PRO A 67 11.70 20.82 -69.04
C PRO A 67 10.83 20.16 -70.10
N GLU A 68 10.19 21.04 -70.76
CA GLU A 68 9.25 20.87 -71.85
C GLU A 68 9.81 20.17 -73.12
N GLU A 69 8.90 19.50 -73.76
CA GLU A 69 8.82 19.01 -75.09
C GLU A 69 9.15 20.09 -76.15
N GLN A 70 9.96 19.81 -77.14
CA GLN A 70 9.91 20.44 -78.45
C GLN A 70 9.87 19.38 -79.52
N ALA A 71 8.69 19.36 -80.17
CA ALA A 71 8.44 18.72 -81.47
C ALA A 71 9.03 19.57 -82.59
N ASP A 72 9.13 18.90 -83.67
CA ASP A 72 9.32 19.24 -85.14
C ASP A 72 10.68 18.88 -85.71
N ASP A 73 10.74 17.96 -86.58
CA ASP A 73 10.53 18.24 -87.98
C ASP A 73 10.47 16.93 -88.84
N LEU A 74 9.56 16.97 -89.81
CA LEU A 74 9.33 16.04 -90.86
C LEU A 74 10.37 16.17 -91.96
N THR A 75 10.61 15.08 -92.62
CA THR A 75 10.92 14.83 -94.04
C THR A 75 12.14 13.93 -94.28
N VAL A 76 12.02 12.94 -94.98
CA VAL A 76 11.95 12.65 -96.41
C VAL A 76 12.21 11.19 -96.71
N ILE A 77 11.41 10.63 -97.57
CA ILE A 77 11.42 9.31 -98.17
C ILE A 77 12.54 9.22 -99.16
N ALA A 78 13.18 8.08 -99.27
CA ALA A 78 13.51 7.39 -100.54
C ALA A 78 14.46 6.19 -100.35
N PRO A 79 14.61 5.31 -101.34
CA PRO A 79 14.03 3.97 -101.25
C PRO A 79 15.10 2.86 -101.26
N LEU A 80 14.60 1.65 -101.13
CA LEU A 80 15.14 0.33 -101.36
C LEU A 80 16.50 0.23 -102.10
N ASP A 81 17.39 -0.54 -101.52
CA ASP A 81 18.08 -1.56 -102.30
C ASP A 81 18.19 -2.90 -101.57
N SER A 82 17.89 -3.92 -102.34
CA SER A 82 17.85 -5.31 -101.93
C SER A 82 19.27 -5.89 -101.90
N ALA A 83 19.53 -6.71 -100.93
CA ALA A 83 20.33 -7.89 -100.90
C ALA A 83 21.30 -7.97 -99.74
N GLU A 84 21.03 -8.84 -98.84
CA GLU A 84 21.88 -10.00 -98.57
C GLU A 84 21.36 -10.77 -97.38
N LEU A 85 20.94 -11.98 -97.63
CA LEU A 85 20.62 -12.99 -96.63
C LEU A 85 21.92 -13.37 -95.86
N GLY A 86 22.11 -12.78 -94.70
CA GLY A 86 23.05 -13.26 -93.70
C GLY A 86 22.26 -13.81 -92.57
N GLU A 87 22.24 -15.10 -92.47
CA GLU A 87 21.71 -15.89 -91.36
C GLU A 87 22.46 -15.50 -90.11
N LYS A 88 21.91 -14.57 -89.31
CA LYS A 88 22.39 -14.30 -87.99
C LYS A 88 21.76 -15.31 -87.04
N GLU A 89 22.60 -16.26 -86.64
CA GLU A 89 22.38 -17.13 -85.50
C GLU A 89 21.93 -16.27 -84.35
N GLU A 90 20.62 -16.32 -83.95
CA GLU A 90 20.07 -15.68 -82.78
C GLU A 90 20.69 -16.33 -81.57
N ALA A 91 21.63 -15.65 -80.90
CA ALA A 91 22.10 -16.03 -79.58
C ALA A 91 20.90 -16.11 -78.63
N PRO A 92 20.75 -17.18 -77.88
CA PRO A 92 19.64 -17.30 -76.97
C PRO A 92 19.65 -16.12 -76.02
N VAL A 93 18.59 -15.31 -76.04
CA VAL A 93 18.33 -14.27 -75.01
C VAL A 93 18.17 -14.96 -73.69
N VAL A 94 19.24 -15.01 -72.94
CA VAL A 94 19.22 -15.47 -71.57
C VAL A 94 18.44 -14.41 -70.78
N LEU A 95 17.13 -14.61 -70.70
CA LEU A 95 16.27 -13.87 -69.75
C LEU A 95 16.84 -14.09 -68.36
N LYS A 96 17.60 -13.13 -67.88
CA LYS A 96 17.98 -13.06 -66.45
C LYS A 96 16.71 -13.16 -65.59
N LYS A 97 16.42 -14.36 -65.09
CA LYS A 97 15.33 -14.65 -64.25
C LYS A 97 15.45 -13.68 -63.02
N HIS A 98 14.68 -12.57 -63.07
CA HIS A 98 14.74 -11.54 -62.05
C HIS A 98 14.39 -12.20 -60.72
N GLN A 99 15.32 -12.23 -59.77
CA GLN A 99 15.19 -12.97 -58.53
C GLN A 99 14.32 -12.20 -57.54
N TRP A 100 13.11 -11.83 -57.93
CA TRP A 100 12.15 -11.12 -57.13
C TRP A 100 11.81 -11.86 -55.83
N TRP A 101 11.95 -13.18 -55.81
CA TRP A 101 11.72 -13.97 -54.60
C TRP A 101 12.73 -13.70 -53.47
N LYS A 102 13.89 -13.10 -53.76
CA LYS A 102 14.89 -12.72 -52.75
C LYS A 102 14.44 -11.53 -51.90
N ILE A 103 13.65 -10.62 -52.48
CA ILE A 103 13.14 -9.45 -51.75
C ILE A 103 12.22 -9.87 -50.57
N PRO A 104 11.17 -10.70 -50.79
CA PRO A 104 10.36 -11.18 -49.69
C PRO A 104 11.15 -12.05 -48.69
N ALA A 105 12.13 -12.83 -49.14
CA ALA A 105 12.97 -13.64 -48.25
C ALA A 105 13.82 -12.76 -47.30
N VAL A 106 14.42 -11.68 -47.82
CA VAL A 106 15.16 -10.71 -46.99
C VAL A 106 14.25 -10.00 -46.01
N LEU A 107 13.04 -9.60 -46.43
CA LEU A 107 12.07 -8.94 -45.60
C LEU A 107 11.58 -9.85 -44.46
N VAL A 108 11.29 -11.11 -44.72
CA VAL A 108 10.96 -12.13 -43.71
C VAL A 108 12.14 -12.33 -42.75
N GLY A 109 13.38 -12.35 -43.24
CA GLY A 109 14.57 -12.43 -42.38
C GLY A 109 14.69 -11.24 -41.43
N ILE A 110 14.47 -10.02 -41.92
CA ILE A 110 14.47 -8.81 -41.10
C ILE A 110 13.36 -8.87 -40.05
N LEU A 111 12.14 -9.25 -40.44
CA LEU A 111 11.01 -9.39 -39.51
C LEU A 111 11.30 -10.43 -38.41
N ALA A 112 11.92 -11.56 -38.79
CA ALA A 112 12.34 -12.59 -37.82
C ALA A 112 13.37 -12.04 -36.82
N LEU A 113 14.36 -11.28 -37.31
CA LEU A 113 15.36 -10.63 -36.43
C LEU A 113 14.72 -9.61 -35.46
N VAL A 114 13.80 -8.79 -35.96
CA VAL A 114 13.04 -7.85 -35.12
C VAL A 114 12.20 -8.58 -34.08
N TYR A 115 11.52 -9.66 -34.49
CA TYR A 115 10.71 -10.48 -33.61
C TYR A 115 11.54 -11.11 -32.47
N VAL A 116 12.65 -11.76 -32.80
CA VAL A 116 13.57 -12.37 -31.84
C VAL A 116 14.23 -11.29 -30.97
N GLY A 117 14.68 -10.19 -31.60
CA GLY A 117 15.25 -9.05 -30.87
C GLY A 117 14.26 -8.47 -29.85
N GLY A 118 12.99 -8.30 -30.20
CA GLY A 118 11.92 -7.87 -29.30
C GLY A 118 11.69 -8.87 -28.17
N ALA A 119 11.67 -10.18 -28.47
CA ALA A 119 11.52 -11.20 -27.45
C ALA A 119 12.70 -11.20 -26.44
N ILE A 120 13.94 -11.01 -26.93
CA ILE A 120 15.11 -10.86 -26.05
C ILE A 120 15.00 -9.59 -25.23
N PHE A 121 14.62 -8.46 -25.80
CA PHE A 121 14.45 -7.19 -25.11
C PHE A 121 13.45 -7.33 -23.96
N PHE A 122 12.25 -7.88 -24.19
CA PHE A 122 11.22 -8.05 -23.19
C PHE A 122 11.47 -9.18 -22.16
N ASN A 123 12.59 -9.88 -22.22
CA ASN A 123 13.07 -10.69 -21.11
C ASN A 123 13.71 -9.85 -19.99
N PHE A 124 14.12 -8.61 -20.28
CA PHE A 124 14.80 -7.73 -19.34
C PHE A 124 14.00 -6.45 -19.04
N PHE A 125 13.09 -6.07 -19.93
CA PHE A 125 12.29 -4.87 -19.86
C PHE A 125 10.80 -5.21 -19.77
N PHE A 126 10.08 -4.43 -18.98
CA PHE A 126 8.63 -4.57 -18.93
C PHE A 126 8.00 -4.10 -20.24
N MET A 127 6.92 -4.76 -20.63
CA MET A 127 6.17 -4.37 -21.81
C MET A 127 5.47 -3.01 -21.61
N PRO A 128 5.12 -2.30 -22.70
CA PRO A 128 4.33 -1.07 -22.59
C PRO A 128 3.04 -1.29 -21.80
N GLN A 129 2.55 -0.23 -21.15
CA GLN A 129 1.32 -0.25 -20.35
C GLN A 129 1.36 -1.29 -19.19
N THR A 130 2.55 -1.56 -18.63
CA THR A 130 2.73 -2.42 -17.46
C THR A 130 2.74 -1.58 -16.19
N SER A 131 1.84 -1.90 -15.27
CA SER A 131 1.82 -1.34 -13.92
C SER A 131 2.07 -2.43 -12.87
N ILE A 132 2.72 -2.06 -11.77
CA ILE A 132 2.96 -2.92 -10.60
C ILE A 132 2.46 -2.16 -9.39
N TYR A 133 1.41 -2.67 -8.74
CA TYR A 133 0.71 -1.98 -7.65
C TYR A 133 0.39 -0.51 -7.97
N GLY A 134 -0.11 -0.25 -9.19
CA GLY A 134 -0.52 1.08 -9.65
C GLY A 134 0.63 2.01 -10.08
N LYS A 135 1.90 1.62 -9.93
CA LYS A 135 3.06 2.38 -10.38
C LYS A 135 3.45 1.93 -11.81
N ASP A 136 3.70 2.89 -12.69
CA ASP A 136 4.06 2.61 -14.08
C ASP A 136 5.52 2.13 -14.22
N TYR A 137 5.67 0.96 -14.83
CA TYR A 137 6.94 0.34 -15.18
C TYR A 137 7.10 0.10 -16.68
N SER A 138 6.25 0.71 -17.51
CA SER A 138 6.30 0.59 -18.97
C SER A 138 7.70 0.86 -19.51
N LEU A 139 8.25 -0.11 -20.26
CA LEU A 139 9.57 -0.04 -20.88
C LEU A 139 10.77 0.16 -19.92
N LYS A 140 10.55 0.03 -18.61
CA LYS A 140 11.64 0.08 -17.63
C LYS A 140 12.29 -1.30 -17.51
N PRO A 141 13.60 -1.37 -17.23
CA PRO A 141 14.25 -2.65 -16.98
C PRO A 141 13.80 -3.22 -15.61
N ALA A 142 13.84 -4.53 -15.48
CA ALA A 142 13.52 -5.20 -14.21
C ALA A 142 14.48 -4.78 -13.07
N SER A 143 15.71 -4.37 -13.41
CA SER A 143 16.68 -3.83 -12.45
C SER A 143 16.22 -2.55 -11.74
N ASP A 144 15.41 -1.72 -12.40
CA ASP A 144 14.87 -0.50 -11.78
C ASP A 144 13.83 -0.86 -10.71
N LEU A 145 13.02 -1.89 -10.97
CA LEU A 145 12.09 -2.43 -9.97
C LEU A 145 12.86 -3.02 -8.79
N GLN A 146 13.90 -3.82 -9.05
CA GLN A 146 14.78 -4.37 -8.01
C GLN A 146 15.39 -3.27 -7.16
N ALA A 147 15.99 -2.26 -7.77
CA ALA A 147 16.62 -1.14 -7.05
C ALA A 147 15.59 -0.33 -6.24
N SER A 148 14.40 -0.09 -6.79
CA SER A 148 13.31 0.59 -6.11
C SER A 148 12.87 -0.18 -4.86
N ARG A 149 12.68 -1.51 -4.98
CA ARG A 149 12.28 -2.35 -3.85
C ARG A 149 13.37 -2.53 -2.80
N ALA A 150 14.62 -2.68 -3.22
CA ALA A 150 15.75 -2.73 -2.29
C ALA A 150 15.88 -1.44 -1.46
N ASN A 151 15.72 -0.28 -2.10
CA ASN A 151 15.72 1.01 -1.41
C ASN A 151 14.52 1.18 -0.48
N GLU A 152 13.34 0.73 -0.88
CA GLU A 152 12.13 0.74 -0.05
C GLU A 152 12.32 -0.15 1.19
N ALA A 153 12.84 -1.36 1.03
CA ALA A 153 13.11 -2.29 2.12
C ALA A 153 14.17 -1.78 3.09
N SER A 154 15.24 -1.14 2.60
CA SER A 154 16.30 -0.60 3.47
C SER A 154 15.84 0.57 4.35
N ASN A 155 14.83 1.32 3.91
CA ASN A 155 14.24 2.44 4.65
C ASN A 155 12.88 2.09 5.27
N TYR A 156 12.53 0.80 5.24
CA TYR A 156 11.22 0.35 5.68
C TYR A 156 11.03 0.52 7.18
N SER A 157 9.83 0.94 7.54
CA SER A 157 9.32 0.92 8.91
C SER A 157 7.84 0.60 8.89
N VAL A 158 7.38 -0.13 9.88
CA VAL A 158 6.00 -0.53 10.03
C VAL A 158 5.46 -0.06 11.38
N GLN A 159 4.26 0.51 11.36
CA GLN A 159 3.49 0.78 12.57
C GLN A 159 2.66 -0.44 12.90
N VAL A 160 2.94 -1.06 14.04
CA VAL A 160 2.19 -2.21 14.56
C VAL A 160 1.23 -1.71 15.62
N SER A 161 -0.06 -2.00 15.46
CA SER A 161 -1.12 -1.57 16.36
C SER A 161 -2.10 -2.70 16.66
N GLY A 162 -2.86 -2.54 17.74
CA GLY A 162 -3.85 -3.54 18.18
C GLY A 162 -3.37 -4.41 19.32
N ASN A 163 -4.32 -5.03 20.01
CA ASN A 163 -4.06 -5.93 21.14
C ASN A 163 -3.18 -5.31 22.25
N GLY A 164 -3.34 -4.00 22.49
CA GLY A 164 -2.57 -3.26 23.48
C GLY A 164 -1.14 -2.94 23.04
N VAL A 165 -0.82 -3.15 21.77
CA VAL A 165 0.46 -2.78 21.13
C VAL A 165 0.27 -1.53 20.30
N ASP A 166 1.22 -0.62 20.41
CA ASP A 166 1.39 0.54 19.54
C ASP A 166 2.89 0.83 19.45
N LEU A 167 3.55 0.28 18.43
CA LEU A 167 4.98 0.44 18.27
C LEU A 167 5.38 0.54 16.81
N THR A 168 6.47 1.24 16.54
CA THR A 168 7.07 1.33 15.20
C THR A 168 8.32 0.46 15.15
N ILE A 169 8.36 -0.48 14.22
CA ILE A 169 9.49 -1.35 13.96
C ILE A 169 10.18 -0.89 12.67
N LYS A 170 11.48 -0.63 12.74
CA LYS A 170 12.29 -0.32 11.56
C LYS A 170 12.97 -1.59 11.05
N ALA A 171 13.24 -1.64 9.75
CA ALA A 171 13.99 -2.75 9.15
C ALA A 171 15.32 -3.04 9.87
N SER A 172 16.02 -1.99 10.31
CA SER A 172 17.27 -2.10 11.06
C SER A 172 17.14 -2.72 12.45
N ASP A 173 15.97 -2.61 13.07
CA ASP A 173 15.75 -3.06 14.45
C ASP A 173 15.65 -4.60 14.52
N ILE A 174 15.27 -5.22 13.42
CA ILE A 174 15.02 -6.66 13.28
C ILE A 174 15.88 -7.33 12.19
N ASP A 175 16.91 -6.66 11.67
CA ASP A 175 17.73 -7.11 10.55
C ASP A 175 16.90 -7.62 9.35
N LEU A 176 15.88 -6.86 8.98
CA LEU A 176 14.99 -7.22 7.87
C LEU A 176 15.78 -7.30 6.56
N THR A 177 15.66 -8.43 5.88
CA THR A 177 16.17 -8.63 4.53
C THR A 177 15.02 -8.94 3.58
N TYR A 178 15.05 -8.36 2.38
CA TYR A 178 14.00 -8.47 1.38
C TYR A 178 14.58 -8.93 0.05
N ASP A 179 14.02 -9.98 -0.53
CA ASP A 179 14.46 -10.48 -1.84
C ASP A 179 13.93 -9.61 -2.99
N ALA A 180 14.50 -8.42 -3.13
CA ALA A 180 14.15 -7.51 -4.22
C ALA A 180 14.51 -8.07 -5.61
N ALA A 181 15.52 -8.95 -5.70
CA ALA A 181 15.89 -9.59 -6.95
C ALA A 181 14.84 -10.64 -7.35
N GLY A 182 14.45 -11.49 -6.41
CA GLY A 182 13.36 -12.45 -6.62
C GLY A 182 12.06 -11.76 -6.98
N TYR A 183 11.72 -10.65 -6.31
CA TYR A 183 10.54 -9.84 -6.64
C TYR A 183 10.55 -9.33 -8.08
N ALA A 184 11.68 -8.76 -8.54
CA ALA A 184 11.82 -8.28 -9.91
C ALA A 184 11.80 -9.43 -10.94
N HIS A 185 12.39 -10.58 -10.58
CA HIS A 185 12.36 -11.77 -11.41
C HIS A 185 10.94 -12.34 -11.53
N ASP A 186 10.21 -12.43 -10.43
CA ASP A 186 8.80 -12.86 -10.45
C ASP A 186 7.95 -11.92 -11.31
N ALA A 187 8.12 -10.60 -11.16
CA ALA A 187 7.43 -9.61 -11.96
C ALA A 187 7.66 -9.80 -13.47
N ILE A 188 8.94 -9.94 -13.90
CA ILE A 188 9.26 -10.09 -15.32
C ILE A 188 8.79 -11.44 -15.88
N SER A 189 8.74 -12.49 -15.05
CA SER A 189 8.30 -13.82 -15.46
C SER A 189 6.78 -13.90 -15.71
N GLN A 190 5.99 -12.96 -15.17
CA GLN A 190 4.55 -12.88 -15.40
C GLN A 190 4.19 -12.38 -16.80
N GLN A 191 5.15 -11.88 -17.59
CA GLN A 191 4.96 -11.53 -18.99
C GLN A 191 5.54 -12.60 -19.92
N ASN A 192 4.92 -12.79 -21.10
CA ASN A 192 5.45 -13.71 -22.12
C ASN A 192 6.18 -12.93 -23.21
N PRO A 193 7.53 -12.90 -23.19
CA PRO A 193 8.31 -12.12 -24.15
C PRO A 193 8.06 -12.51 -25.62
N TRP A 194 7.72 -13.78 -25.89
CA TRP A 194 7.45 -14.26 -27.25
C TRP A 194 6.11 -13.78 -27.81
N MET A 195 5.20 -13.34 -26.95
CA MET A 195 3.90 -12.79 -27.35
C MET A 195 3.93 -11.26 -27.52
N TRP A 196 5.11 -10.63 -27.44
CA TRP A 196 5.25 -9.19 -27.44
C TRP A 196 4.50 -8.44 -28.57
N PRO A 197 4.45 -8.94 -29.83
CA PRO A 197 3.75 -8.20 -30.89
C PRO A 197 2.24 -8.08 -30.66
N LEU A 198 1.64 -9.04 -29.92
CA LEU A 198 0.23 -9.07 -29.58
C LEU A 198 -0.06 -8.37 -28.25
N GLU A 199 0.92 -8.37 -27.35
CA GLU A 199 0.79 -7.90 -25.98
C GLU A 199 1.16 -6.42 -25.81
N ILE A 200 1.89 -5.82 -26.76
CA ILE A 200 2.42 -4.45 -26.69
C ILE A 200 1.33 -3.38 -26.56
N THR A 201 0.11 -3.67 -27.01
CA THR A 201 -1.04 -2.74 -26.93
C THR A 201 -1.95 -3.02 -25.75
N ARG A 202 -1.65 -4.03 -24.92
CA ARG A 202 -2.49 -4.44 -23.80
C ARG A 202 -1.98 -3.85 -22.50
N SER A 203 -2.89 -3.24 -21.73
CA SER A 203 -2.60 -2.85 -20.35
C SER A 203 -2.56 -4.07 -19.46
N ARG A 204 -1.59 -4.12 -18.55
CA ARG A 204 -1.43 -5.19 -17.58
C ARG A 204 -1.08 -4.65 -16.20
N SER A 205 -1.60 -5.31 -15.18
CA SER A 205 -1.20 -5.11 -13.80
C SER A 205 -0.54 -6.38 -13.30
N LEU A 206 0.71 -6.29 -12.90
CA LEU A 206 1.46 -7.41 -12.34
C LEU A 206 1.39 -7.35 -10.82
N SER A 207 1.37 -8.52 -10.20
CA SER A 207 1.34 -8.69 -8.75
C SER A 207 2.46 -9.63 -8.33
N PRO A 208 3.72 -9.20 -8.39
CA PRO A 208 4.84 -10.02 -8.00
C PRO A 208 4.88 -10.24 -6.50
N HIS A 209 5.48 -11.37 -6.10
CA HIS A 209 5.64 -11.78 -4.72
C HIS A 209 7.13 -11.89 -4.39
N ALA A 210 7.48 -11.57 -3.16
CA ALA A 210 8.77 -11.87 -2.59
C ALA A 210 8.59 -12.26 -1.13
N THR A 211 9.60 -12.90 -0.58
CA THR A 211 9.65 -13.26 0.82
C THR A 211 10.64 -12.34 1.52
N ALA A 212 10.22 -11.78 2.63
CA ALA A 212 11.10 -11.11 3.57
C ALA A 212 11.59 -12.12 4.62
N SER A 213 12.77 -11.90 5.15
CA SER A 213 13.26 -12.61 6.34
C SER A 213 13.81 -11.60 7.35
N TYR A 214 13.71 -11.92 8.61
CA TYR A 214 14.12 -11.05 9.71
C TYR A 214 14.59 -11.88 10.91
N ASP A 215 15.30 -11.24 11.83
CA ASP A 215 15.71 -11.86 13.09
C ASP A 215 14.51 -11.88 14.05
N THR A 216 13.91 -13.08 14.20
CA THR A 216 12.77 -13.30 15.08
C THR A 216 13.10 -12.99 16.55
N SER A 217 14.34 -13.27 17.00
CA SER A 217 14.75 -13.00 18.37
C SER A 217 14.79 -11.50 18.68
N LYS A 218 15.15 -10.67 17.70
CA LYS A 218 15.10 -9.21 17.84
C LYS A 218 13.66 -8.69 17.86
N ALA A 219 12.80 -9.23 16.99
CA ALA A 219 11.39 -8.92 17.00
C ALA A 219 10.76 -9.32 18.35
N ASP A 220 11.01 -10.54 18.83
CA ASP A 220 10.54 -11.03 20.13
C ASP A 220 10.96 -10.10 21.28
N ALA A 221 12.17 -9.58 21.25
CA ALA A 221 12.66 -8.68 22.29
C ALA A 221 11.81 -7.39 22.38
N LEU A 222 11.37 -6.85 21.24
CA LEU A 222 10.51 -5.66 21.20
C LEU A 222 9.12 -5.94 21.81
N PHE A 223 8.50 -7.06 21.43
CA PHE A 223 7.21 -7.45 21.98
C PHE A 223 7.29 -7.88 23.44
N ASN A 224 8.33 -8.61 23.85
CA ASN A 224 8.55 -8.97 25.24
C ASN A 224 8.74 -7.73 26.13
N GLN A 225 9.43 -6.70 25.64
CA GLN A 225 9.52 -5.43 26.38
C GLN A 225 8.13 -4.83 26.60
N ARG A 226 7.25 -4.85 25.59
CA ARG A 226 5.87 -4.36 25.74
C ARG A 226 5.06 -5.23 26.70
N ILE A 227 5.21 -6.56 26.62
CA ILE A 227 4.53 -7.51 27.52
C ILE A 227 4.94 -7.27 28.99
N GLU A 228 6.22 -7.07 29.27
CA GLU A 228 6.69 -6.80 30.64
C GLU A 228 6.17 -5.46 31.17
N GLN A 229 6.19 -4.41 30.35
CA GLN A 229 5.56 -3.13 30.73
C GLN A 229 4.07 -3.31 31.01
N ALA A 230 3.39 -4.09 30.19
CA ALA A 230 1.97 -4.37 30.38
C ALA A 230 1.70 -5.16 31.67
N LYS A 231 2.55 -6.14 32.02
CA LYS A 231 2.42 -6.90 33.26
C LYS A 231 2.59 -6.02 34.49
N GLU A 232 3.53 -5.05 34.47
CA GLU A 232 3.71 -4.10 35.55
C GLU A 232 2.47 -3.24 35.75
N SER A 233 1.88 -2.72 34.66
CA SER A 233 0.65 -1.92 34.69
C SER A 233 -0.58 -2.76 35.06
N ALA A 234 -0.70 -3.98 34.52
CA ALA A 234 -1.84 -4.85 34.72
C ALA A 234 -1.98 -5.34 36.18
N GLN A 235 -0.88 -5.44 36.93
CA GLN A 235 -0.92 -5.80 38.36
C GLN A 235 -1.76 -4.82 39.20
N THR A 236 -1.94 -3.60 38.76
CA THR A 236 -2.73 -2.57 39.42
C THR A 236 -4.17 -2.48 38.92
N LEU A 237 -4.53 -3.26 37.90
CA LEU A 237 -5.87 -3.21 37.31
C LEU A 237 -6.87 -4.04 38.14
N GLU A 238 -8.04 -3.46 38.36
CA GLU A 238 -9.18 -4.17 38.94
C GLU A 238 -9.79 -5.16 37.92
N ASN A 239 -10.52 -6.15 38.43
CA ASN A 239 -11.27 -7.12 37.63
C ASN A 239 -10.43 -7.78 36.50
N ASN A 240 -9.17 -8.09 36.80
CA ASN A 240 -8.27 -8.72 35.82
C ASN A 240 -8.14 -7.96 34.49
N GLY A 241 -8.26 -6.63 34.57
CA GLY A 241 -8.11 -5.74 33.42
C GLY A 241 -9.37 -5.54 32.58
N ILE A 242 -10.52 -6.08 33.05
CA ILE A 242 -11.80 -5.81 32.40
C ILE A 242 -12.41 -4.58 33.07
N THR A 243 -12.65 -3.53 32.32
CA THR A 243 -13.22 -2.27 32.77
C THR A 243 -14.54 -1.98 32.08
N TYR A 244 -15.43 -1.27 32.81
CA TYR A 244 -16.67 -0.80 32.21
C TYR A 244 -16.51 0.62 31.68
N ASP A 245 -16.71 0.80 30.39
CA ASP A 245 -16.76 2.11 29.76
C ASP A 245 -18.18 2.68 29.88
N SER A 246 -18.39 3.60 30.83
CA SER A 246 -19.68 4.23 31.09
C SER A 246 -20.18 5.08 29.90
N SER A 247 -19.30 5.56 29.04
CA SER A 247 -19.69 6.34 27.85
C SER A 247 -20.20 5.43 26.74
N ALA A 248 -19.55 4.29 26.52
CA ALA A 248 -19.95 3.28 25.54
C ALA A 248 -20.96 2.27 26.10
N LYS A 249 -21.24 2.31 27.42
CA LYS A 249 -22.14 1.38 28.16
C LYS A 249 -21.78 -0.08 27.92
N LYS A 250 -20.48 -0.38 27.97
CA LYS A 250 -19.97 -1.74 27.71
C LYS A 250 -18.69 -2.03 28.51
N PHE A 251 -18.46 -3.32 28.73
CA PHE A 251 -17.18 -3.81 29.22
C PHE A 251 -16.16 -3.89 28.07
N ILE A 252 -14.95 -3.49 28.37
CA ILE A 252 -13.78 -3.57 27.47
C ILE A 252 -12.59 -4.11 28.26
N PHE A 253 -11.62 -4.71 27.56
CA PHE A 253 -10.33 -4.98 28.16
C PHE A 253 -9.46 -3.74 28.13
N ALA A 254 -8.74 -3.48 29.20
CA ALA A 254 -7.68 -2.49 29.21
C ALA A 254 -6.54 -2.97 28.28
N ASP A 255 -5.93 -2.04 27.55
CA ASP A 255 -4.86 -2.35 26.59
C ASP A 255 -3.69 -3.12 27.20
N ASP A 256 -3.30 -2.76 28.44
CA ASP A 256 -2.25 -3.46 29.17
C ASP A 256 -2.64 -4.89 29.54
N ALA A 257 -3.90 -5.14 29.92
CA ALA A 257 -4.38 -6.49 30.21
C ALA A 257 -4.39 -7.36 28.93
N ILE A 258 -4.76 -6.78 27.79
CA ILE A 258 -4.70 -7.48 26.49
C ILE A 258 -3.24 -7.77 26.13
N ALA A 259 -2.34 -6.80 26.24
CA ALA A 259 -0.94 -6.95 25.85
C ALA A 259 -0.21 -8.05 26.66
N THR A 260 -0.63 -8.34 27.92
CA THR A 260 -0.07 -9.47 28.68
C THR A 260 -0.37 -10.84 28.06
N ARG A 261 -1.36 -10.92 27.16
CA ARG A 261 -1.84 -12.14 26.52
C ARG A 261 -1.39 -12.28 25.07
N LEU A 262 -0.38 -11.53 24.65
CA LEU A 262 0.18 -11.64 23.31
C LEU A 262 0.80 -13.02 23.07
N SER A 263 0.49 -13.59 21.92
CA SER A 263 1.12 -14.79 21.35
C SER A 263 2.16 -14.36 20.33
N LEU A 264 3.44 -14.55 20.64
CA LEU A 264 4.52 -14.21 19.71
C LEU A 264 4.41 -14.96 18.39
N GLU A 265 3.95 -16.21 18.40
CA GLU A 265 3.71 -16.99 17.19
C GLU A 265 2.66 -16.31 16.27
N GLY A 266 1.54 -15.86 16.85
CA GLY A 266 0.50 -15.13 16.11
C GLY A 266 1.00 -13.77 15.62
N VAL A 267 1.77 -13.06 16.44
CA VAL A 267 2.40 -11.78 16.04
C VAL A 267 3.34 -11.97 14.85
N HIS A 268 4.20 -13.01 14.86
CA HIS A 268 5.09 -13.31 13.74
C HIS A 268 4.33 -13.56 12.44
N LYS A 269 3.18 -14.20 12.48
CA LYS A 269 2.36 -14.47 11.30
C LYS A 269 1.81 -13.18 10.69
N ASP A 270 1.33 -12.25 11.53
CA ASP A 270 0.84 -10.94 11.10
C ASP A 270 2.00 -10.10 10.51
N LEU A 271 3.17 -10.11 11.18
CA LEU A 271 4.36 -9.39 10.73
C LEU A 271 4.91 -9.94 9.41
N GLN A 272 4.96 -11.26 9.21
CA GLN A 272 5.48 -11.88 8.00
C GLN A 272 4.72 -11.39 6.77
N THR A 273 3.39 -11.39 6.85
CA THR A 273 2.53 -10.91 5.77
C THR A 273 2.82 -9.43 5.43
N ALA A 274 3.04 -8.61 6.45
CA ALA A 274 3.35 -7.20 6.25
C ALA A 274 4.74 -6.98 5.65
N PHE A 275 5.74 -7.74 6.08
CA PHE A 275 7.10 -7.63 5.58
C PHE A 275 7.22 -8.10 4.13
N ASP A 276 6.55 -9.19 3.76
CA ASP A 276 6.50 -9.69 2.38
C ASP A 276 5.92 -8.65 1.42
N ASN A 277 4.97 -7.85 1.89
CA ASN A 277 4.33 -6.80 1.09
C ASN A 277 4.96 -5.41 1.29
N LEU A 278 5.90 -5.23 2.23
CA LEU A 278 6.40 -3.94 2.71
C LEU A 278 5.27 -2.99 3.11
N SER A 279 4.26 -3.52 3.82
CA SER A 279 3.13 -2.75 4.32
C SER A 279 3.57 -1.80 5.43
N THR A 280 3.15 -0.54 5.40
CA THR A 280 3.56 0.46 6.39
C THR A 280 2.81 0.36 7.71
N THR A 281 1.72 -0.42 7.76
CA THR A 281 0.89 -0.63 8.94
C THR A 281 0.52 -2.09 9.09
N VAL A 282 0.48 -2.57 10.34
CA VAL A 282 -0.02 -3.88 10.73
C VAL A 282 -1.01 -3.69 11.86
N GLN A 283 -2.18 -4.28 11.70
CA GLN A 283 -3.16 -4.43 12.75
C GLN A 283 -3.09 -5.86 13.28
N LEU A 284 -2.68 -6.05 14.53
CA LEU A 284 -2.63 -7.37 15.15
C LEU A 284 -4.05 -7.94 15.26
N GLY A 285 -4.22 -9.14 14.72
CA GLY A 285 -5.49 -9.87 14.72
C GLY A 285 -5.69 -10.70 15.99
N PRO A 286 -6.83 -11.39 16.11
CA PRO A 286 -7.11 -12.27 17.24
C PRO A 286 -6.10 -13.43 17.36
N GLU A 287 -5.47 -13.84 16.25
CA GLU A 287 -4.47 -14.91 16.24
C GLU A 287 -3.20 -14.55 17.02
N SER A 288 -2.94 -13.25 17.20
CA SER A 288 -1.83 -12.76 18.03
C SER A 288 -2.17 -12.68 19.53
N LEU A 289 -3.28 -13.28 19.99
CA LEU A 289 -3.65 -13.39 21.37
C LEU A 289 -3.76 -14.84 21.82
N ILE A 290 -3.28 -15.11 23.05
CA ILE A 290 -3.54 -16.38 23.74
C ILE A 290 -5.01 -16.36 24.21
N SER A 291 -5.78 -17.42 23.91
CA SER A 291 -7.19 -17.54 24.30
C SER A 291 -8.07 -16.37 23.87
N ALA A 292 -7.92 -15.88 22.62
CA ALA A 292 -8.75 -14.80 22.08
C ALA A 292 -10.25 -15.10 22.14
N GLU A 293 -10.65 -16.37 21.95
CA GLU A 293 -12.06 -16.80 22.03
C GLU A 293 -12.62 -16.69 23.46
N ASP A 294 -11.81 -17.00 24.49
CA ASP A 294 -12.20 -16.86 25.89
C ASP A 294 -12.42 -15.39 26.24
N LEU A 295 -11.53 -14.50 25.77
CA LEU A 295 -11.66 -13.05 25.96
C LEU A 295 -12.93 -12.51 25.33
N ASP A 296 -13.21 -12.89 24.08
CA ASP A 296 -14.40 -12.45 23.35
C ASP A 296 -15.68 -12.99 24.03
N THR A 297 -15.67 -14.23 24.49
CA THR A 297 -16.79 -14.84 25.19
C THR A 297 -17.09 -14.16 26.52
N ALA A 298 -16.06 -13.83 27.31
CA ALA A 298 -16.21 -13.14 28.59
C ALA A 298 -16.82 -11.74 28.37
N LEU A 299 -16.28 -10.96 27.42
CA LEU A 299 -16.82 -9.63 27.10
C LEU A 299 -18.25 -9.70 26.57
N LYS A 300 -18.53 -10.63 25.64
CA LYS A 300 -19.88 -10.81 25.08
C LYS A 300 -20.89 -11.15 26.16
N THR A 301 -20.54 -12.04 27.09
CA THR A 301 -21.38 -12.43 28.20
C THR A 301 -21.63 -11.27 29.15
N ALA A 302 -20.58 -10.55 29.59
CA ALA A 302 -20.70 -9.38 30.44
C ALA A 302 -21.56 -8.28 29.80
N ASN A 303 -21.32 -8.01 28.52
CA ASN A 303 -22.07 -7.01 27.78
C ASN A 303 -23.53 -7.40 27.57
N SER A 304 -23.87 -8.70 27.58
CA SER A 304 -25.26 -9.13 27.55
C SER A 304 -26.04 -8.78 28.81
N TYR A 305 -25.36 -8.74 29.98
CA TYR A 305 -25.98 -8.33 31.25
C TYR A 305 -26.25 -6.84 31.33
N VAL A 306 -25.43 -6.02 30.67
CA VAL A 306 -25.58 -4.55 30.66
C VAL A 306 -26.22 -4.04 29.35
N ALA A 307 -26.82 -4.91 28.54
CA ALA A 307 -27.40 -4.52 27.27
C ALA A 307 -28.57 -3.54 27.39
N SER A 308 -29.33 -3.62 28.48
CA SER A 308 -30.49 -2.78 28.73
C SER A 308 -30.67 -2.47 30.22
N ALA A 309 -31.28 -1.33 30.49
CA ALA A 309 -31.77 -1.03 31.83
C ALA A 309 -33.00 -1.90 32.17
N VAL A 310 -33.24 -2.15 33.44
CA VAL A 310 -34.36 -2.96 33.93
C VAL A 310 -35.27 -2.09 34.77
N ASP A 311 -36.54 -2.03 34.42
CA ASP A 311 -37.55 -1.34 35.21
C ASP A 311 -38.10 -2.29 36.32
N LEU A 312 -37.96 -1.89 37.55
CA LEU A 312 -38.53 -2.60 38.70
C LEU A 312 -39.93 -2.04 38.95
N MET A 313 -40.95 -2.90 38.78
CA MET A 313 -42.35 -2.50 38.85
C MET A 313 -42.92 -2.71 40.26
N LEU A 314 -43.67 -1.76 40.78
CA LEU A 314 -44.53 -1.92 41.93
C LEU A 314 -45.99 -1.76 41.48
N GLY A 315 -46.69 -2.88 41.29
CA GLY A 315 -47.98 -2.90 40.60
C GLY A 315 -47.81 -2.50 39.14
N ASP A 316 -48.61 -1.55 38.64
CA ASP A 316 -48.55 -1.07 37.25
C ASP A 316 -47.60 0.11 37.02
N SER A 317 -46.90 0.55 38.06
CA SER A 317 -45.97 1.71 38.02
C SER A 317 -44.55 1.27 38.17
N ALA A 318 -43.66 1.86 37.38
CA ALA A 318 -42.21 1.70 37.55
C ALA A 318 -41.81 2.37 38.88
N ALA A 319 -41.30 1.57 39.84
CA ALA A 319 -40.82 2.07 41.12
C ALA A 319 -39.35 2.53 41.01
N TYR A 320 -38.54 1.77 40.30
CA TYR A 320 -37.12 2.06 40.10
C TYR A 320 -36.69 1.59 38.73
N GLN A 321 -35.75 2.31 38.13
CA GLN A 321 -34.99 1.86 36.96
C GLN A 321 -33.59 1.48 37.41
N LEU A 322 -33.27 0.20 37.20
CA LEU A 322 -31.92 -0.32 37.36
C LEU A 322 -31.16 -0.03 36.08
N ASP A 323 -30.31 0.97 36.09
CA ASP A 323 -29.55 1.37 34.92
C ASP A 323 -28.35 0.48 34.68
N GLN A 324 -27.79 0.61 33.48
CA GLN A 324 -26.66 -0.18 33.03
C GLN A 324 -25.39 0.01 33.86
N ASP A 325 -25.16 1.23 34.38
CA ASP A 325 -23.99 1.54 35.19
C ASP A 325 -24.09 0.83 36.58
N THR A 326 -25.28 0.79 37.16
CA THR A 326 -25.53 0.07 38.38
C THR A 326 -25.33 -1.43 38.20
N ILE A 327 -25.88 -2.03 37.14
CA ILE A 327 -25.69 -3.46 36.80
C ILE A 327 -24.21 -3.75 36.64
N ALA A 328 -23.48 -2.91 35.87
CA ALA A 328 -22.06 -3.09 35.61
C ALA A 328 -21.24 -3.06 36.92
N SER A 329 -21.61 -2.23 37.89
CA SER A 329 -20.88 -2.12 39.17
C SER A 329 -20.90 -3.41 40.00
N TRP A 330 -21.83 -4.31 39.75
CA TRP A 330 -21.99 -5.59 40.45
C TRP A 330 -21.26 -6.75 39.78
N ILE A 331 -20.81 -6.57 38.55
CA ILE A 331 -20.13 -7.64 37.78
C ILE A 331 -18.67 -7.68 38.17
N LYS A 332 -18.21 -8.88 38.55
CA LYS A 332 -16.82 -9.19 38.88
C LYS A 332 -16.30 -10.32 38.00
N PHE A 333 -15.00 -10.28 37.72
CA PHE A 333 -14.31 -11.26 36.93
C PHE A 333 -13.18 -11.91 37.75
N ASP A 334 -13.06 -13.23 37.65
CA ASP A 334 -11.95 -13.95 38.24
C ASP A 334 -10.76 -14.04 37.25
N GLU A 335 -9.66 -14.70 37.66
CA GLU A 335 -8.45 -14.86 36.84
C GLU A 335 -8.71 -15.69 35.55
N ASN A 336 -9.77 -16.53 35.56
CA ASN A 336 -10.19 -17.33 34.41
C ASN A 336 -11.25 -16.62 33.57
N LEU A 337 -11.48 -15.33 33.82
CA LEU A 337 -12.50 -14.50 33.13
C LEU A 337 -13.96 -14.98 33.40
N SER A 338 -14.18 -15.81 34.42
CA SER A 338 -15.51 -16.23 34.81
C SER A 338 -16.25 -15.08 35.52
N ILE A 339 -17.52 -14.91 35.17
CA ILE A 339 -18.35 -13.82 35.69
C ILE A 339 -19.03 -14.23 36.97
N SER A 340 -18.96 -13.36 37.97
CA SER A 340 -19.72 -13.45 39.21
C SER A 340 -20.36 -12.10 39.54
N PHE A 341 -21.34 -12.11 40.45
CA PHE A 341 -22.01 -10.90 40.92
C PHE A 341 -21.63 -10.61 42.37
N ASP A 342 -21.32 -9.32 42.65
CA ASP A 342 -21.06 -8.81 43.97
C ASP A 342 -22.37 -8.77 44.80
N THR A 343 -22.63 -9.86 45.53
CA THR A 343 -23.85 -9.99 46.34
C THR A 343 -23.94 -8.99 47.48
N ASP A 344 -22.80 -8.54 48.00
CA ASP A 344 -22.78 -7.53 49.08
C ASP A 344 -23.16 -6.15 48.54
N ALA A 345 -22.63 -5.78 47.35
CA ALA A 345 -23.00 -4.54 46.67
C ALA A 345 -24.49 -4.54 46.26
N ILE A 346 -25.01 -5.67 45.79
CA ILE A 346 -26.43 -5.82 45.46
C ILE A 346 -27.28 -5.68 46.73
N THR A 347 -26.94 -6.37 47.82
CA THR A 347 -27.66 -6.30 49.10
C THR A 347 -27.66 -4.92 49.64
N LYS A 348 -26.53 -4.23 49.60
CA LYS A 348 -26.41 -2.83 50.01
C LYS A 348 -27.35 -1.93 49.20
N TRP A 349 -27.33 -2.05 47.89
CA TRP A 349 -28.18 -1.26 46.99
C TRP A 349 -29.67 -1.51 47.27
N VAL A 350 -30.07 -2.77 47.47
CA VAL A 350 -31.47 -3.11 47.82
C VAL A 350 -31.90 -2.45 49.12
N ASN A 351 -31.08 -2.51 50.16
CA ASN A 351 -31.41 -1.95 51.47
C ASN A 351 -31.43 -0.41 51.45
N GLU A 352 -30.55 0.23 50.68
CA GLU A 352 -30.44 1.68 50.64
C GLU A 352 -31.41 2.33 49.64
N THR A 353 -31.81 1.61 48.62
CA THR A 353 -32.57 2.18 47.49
C THR A 353 -34.01 1.65 47.42
N LEU A 354 -34.24 0.35 47.60
CA LEU A 354 -35.56 -0.26 47.46
C LEU A 354 -36.31 -0.36 48.79
N ALA A 355 -35.61 -0.55 49.91
CA ALA A 355 -36.19 -0.74 51.23
C ALA A 355 -35.44 0.13 52.27
N PRO A 356 -35.40 1.46 52.10
CA PRO A 356 -34.74 2.37 53.03
C PRO A 356 -35.43 2.46 54.39
#